data_9890d88c2c66ede6028e80c0adc256c2
#
_entry.id   9890d88c2c66ede6028e80c0adc256c2
#
_cell.length_a   1.000
_cell.length_b   1.000
_cell.length_c   1.000
_cell.angle_alpha   90.00
_cell.angle_beta   90.00
_cell.angle_gamma   90.00
#
_symmetry.space_group_name_H-M   'P 1'
#
loop_
_entity.id
_entity.type
_entity.pdbx_description
1 polymer ?
#
loop_
_entity_poly.entity_id
_entity_poly.type
_entity_poly.pdbx_seq_one_letter_code
_entity_poly.pdbx_strand_id
1 'polypeptide(L)'
;MPRAGTGDREKLQERLAKLAGGVAVIRVGAATETEMKEAKLRMEDALAATRAAVEEGIIAGGGSAYIHAAKDVEALANTLEGDEKTGAKIVLKALEAPLYYIAANAGLEGSVIINKVKESPIGFGFDALNETYVNMIDAGILDPAKVTRSALQNATSVASTLLTTESVVASIKEDTPAMPAGGAGGMGMM
;
A
#
# COMPACT_ATOMS: atom_id res chain seq x y z
N MET A 1 -19.16 -23.71 2.69
CA MET A 1 -20.17 -22.67 2.87
C MET A 1 -20.06 -21.69 1.71
N PRO A 2 -21.15 -21.35 0.98
CA PRO A 2 -21.07 -20.37 -0.10
C PRO A 2 -20.65 -19.02 0.48
N ARG A 3 -19.65 -18.37 -0.15
CA ARG A 3 -19.24 -17.01 0.19
C ARG A 3 -20.39 -16.08 -0.15
N ALA A 4 -20.99 -15.45 0.84
CA ALA A 4 -21.95 -14.37 0.63
C ALA A 4 -21.30 -13.32 -0.28
N GLY A 5 -22.01 -12.83 -1.29
CA GLY A 5 -21.53 -11.76 -2.17
C GLY A 5 -21.23 -10.51 -1.34
N THR A 6 -20.38 -9.64 -1.85
CA THR A 6 -19.98 -8.38 -1.16
C THR A 6 -21.20 -7.56 -0.72
N GLY A 7 -22.27 -7.49 -1.52
CA GLY A 7 -23.49 -6.78 -1.20
C GLY A 7 -24.30 -7.41 -0.05
N ASP A 8 -24.29 -8.72 0.10
CA ASP A 8 -24.97 -9.41 1.22
C ASP A 8 -24.22 -9.18 2.53
N ARG A 9 -22.89 -9.14 2.47
CA ARG A 9 -22.03 -8.84 3.62
C ARG A 9 -22.25 -7.41 4.11
N GLU A 10 -22.33 -6.46 3.21
CA GLU A 10 -22.61 -5.06 3.55
C GLU A 10 -23.98 -4.89 4.24
N LYS A 11 -25.02 -5.51 3.69
CA LYS A 11 -26.36 -5.49 4.30
C LYS A 11 -26.42 -6.15 5.67
N LEU A 12 -25.67 -7.23 5.88
CA LEU A 12 -25.56 -7.88 7.17
C LEU A 12 -24.81 -7.02 8.19
N GLN A 13 -23.75 -6.33 7.77
CA GLN A 13 -23.02 -5.38 8.61
C GLN A 13 -23.89 -4.17 8.98
N GLU A 14 -24.66 -3.64 8.03
CA GLU A 14 -25.61 -2.54 8.30
C GLU A 14 -26.68 -2.94 9.32
N ARG A 15 -27.22 -4.17 9.21
CA ARG A 15 -28.15 -4.71 10.18
C ARG A 15 -27.52 -4.89 11.56
N LEU A 16 -26.30 -5.43 11.60
CA LEU A 16 -25.54 -5.59 12.84
C LEU A 16 -25.28 -4.24 13.50
N ALA A 17 -24.90 -3.22 12.74
CA ALA A 17 -24.64 -1.89 13.24
C ALA A 17 -25.90 -1.26 13.86
N LYS A 18 -27.07 -1.44 13.24
CA LYS A 18 -28.36 -0.98 13.79
C LYS A 18 -28.73 -1.68 15.10
N LEU A 19 -28.33 -2.94 15.27
CA LEU A 19 -28.55 -3.71 16.48
C LEU A 19 -27.55 -3.40 17.59
N ALA A 20 -26.31 -3.06 17.22
CA ALA A 20 -25.19 -2.92 18.16
C ALA A 20 -24.91 -1.49 18.66
N GLY A 21 -25.68 -0.48 18.26
CA GLY A 21 -25.51 0.86 18.83
C GLY A 21 -25.55 2.05 17.87
N GLY A 22 -25.84 1.84 16.60
CA GLY A 22 -26.09 2.94 15.68
C GLY A 22 -25.24 2.92 14.39
N VAL A 23 -25.54 3.88 13.53
CA VAL A 23 -24.87 4.12 12.26
C VAL A 23 -24.31 5.53 12.27
N ALA A 24 -23.00 5.67 12.04
CA ALA A 24 -22.37 6.96 11.78
C ALA A 24 -22.44 7.28 10.29
N VAL A 25 -22.89 8.48 9.94
CA VAL A 25 -22.95 8.96 8.56
C VAL A 25 -21.94 10.07 8.38
N ILE A 26 -20.93 9.82 7.55
CA ILE A 26 -19.94 10.82 7.16
C ILE A 26 -20.39 11.43 5.83
N ARG A 27 -20.65 12.74 5.84
CA ARG A 27 -21.03 13.47 4.63
C ARG A 27 -19.80 14.15 4.04
N VAL A 28 -19.54 13.87 2.77
CA VAL A 28 -18.40 14.43 2.03
C VAL A 28 -18.95 15.39 0.96
N GLY A 29 -18.33 16.56 0.84
CA GLY A 29 -18.62 17.54 -0.17
C GLY A 29 -17.35 18.20 -0.68
N ALA A 30 -17.38 18.70 -1.91
CA ALA A 30 -16.32 19.49 -2.53
C ALA A 30 -16.89 20.43 -3.58
N ALA A 31 -16.07 21.34 -4.10
CA ALA A 31 -16.50 22.30 -5.12
C ALA A 31 -16.76 21.64 -6.48
N THR A 32 -16.04 20.55 -6.79
CA THR A 32 -16.17 19.81 -8.03
C THR A 32 -16.49 18.33 -7.80
N GLU A 33 -17.06 17.66 -8.80
CA GLU A 33 -17.36 16.23 -8.73
C GLU A 33 -16.09 15.39 -8.59
N THR A 34 -15.00 15.78 -9.24
CA THR A 34 -13.71 15.08 -9.18
C THR A 34 -13.13 15.16 -7.77
N GLU A 35 -13.09 16.34 -7.16
CA GLU A 35 -12.63 16.53 -5.79
C GLU A 35 -13.51 15.77 -4.78
N MET A 36 -14.82 15.76 -5.00
CA MET A 36 -15.74 15.02 -4.14
C MET A 36 -15.48 13.51 -4.19
N LYS A 37 -15.24 12.96 -5.39
CA LYS A 37 -14.88 11.54 -5.56
C LYS A 37 -13.55 11.21 -4.89
N GLU A 38 -12.55 12.06 -5.07
CA GLU A 38 -11.24 11.88 -4.40
C GLU A 38 -11.37 11.91 -2.88
N ALA A 39 -12.06 12.91 -2.33
CA ALA A 39 -12.29 13.02 -0.90
C ALA A 39 -13.06 11.81 -0.34
N LYS A 40 -14.05 11.31 -1.07
CA LYS A 40 -14.80 10.10 -0.70
C LYS A 40 -13.90 8.88 -0.65
N LEU A 41 -13.11 8.63 -1.70
CA LEU A 41 -12.19 7.48 -1.75
C LEU A 41 -11.13 7.55 -0.64
N ARG A 42 -10.61 8.74 -0.35
CA ARG A 42 -9.65 8.95 0.75
C ARG A 42 -10.27 8.65 2.12
N MET A 43 -11.53 9.02 2.34
CA MET A 43 -12.24 8.67 3.58
C MET A 43 -12.56 7.19 3.69
N GLU A 44 -12.94 6.54 2.60
CA GLU A 44 -13.19 5.10 2.56
C GLU A 44 -11.90 4.32 2.87
N ASP A 45 -10.76 4.75 2.33
CA ASP A 45 -9.44 4.16 2.60
C ASP A 45 -9.06 4.34 4.07
N ALA A 46 -9.16 5.55 4.61
CA ALA A 46 -8.87 5.83 6.02
C ALA A 46 -9.74 4.99 6.98
N LEU A 47 -11.01 4.80 6.64
CA LEU A 47 -11.92 3.97 7.42
C LEU A 47 -11.54 2.48 7.36
N ALA A 48 -11.16 1.99 6.19
CA ALA A 48 -10.68 0.62 6.00
C ALA A 48 -9.38 0.38 6.78
N ALA A 49 -8.43 1.32 6.71
CA ALA A 49 -7.18 1.28 7.46
C ALA A 49 -7.42 1.27 8.98
N THR A 50 -8.34 2.11 9.46
CA THR A 50 -8.71 2.15 10.89
C THR A 50 -9.31 0.82 11.36
N ARG A 51 -10.19 0.19 10.57
CA ARG A 51 -10.73 -1.13 10.88
C ARG A 51 -9.65 -2.19 10.93
N ALA A 52 -8.74 -2.19 9.96
CA ALA A 52 -7.60 -3.12 9.94
C ALA A 52 -6.69 -2.93 11.16
N ALA A 53 -6.48 -1.68 11.61
CA ALA A 53 -5.70 -1.36 12.80
C ALA A 53 -6.36 -1.86 14.08
N VAL A 54 -7.70 -1.78 14.18
CA VAL A 54 -8.45 -2.33 15.33
C VAL A 54 -8.34 -3.86 15.38
N GLU A 55 -8.27 -4.54 14.24
CA GLU A 55 -8.20 -6.01 14.18
C GLU A 55 -6.83 -6.58 14.57
N GLU A 56 -5.72 -6.00 14.10
CA GLU A 56 -4.35 -6.56 14.29
C GLU A 56 -3.34 -5.54 14.88
N GLY A 57 -3.79 -4.35 15.25
CA GLY A 57 -2.91 -3.31 15.80
C GLY A 57 -2.20 -2.47 14.73
N ILE A 58 -1.30 -1.62 15.22
CA ILE A 58 -0.53 -0.67 14.44
C ILE A 58 0.97 -0.95 14.55
N ILE A 59 1.71 -0.55 13.52
CA ILE A 59 3.17 -0.64 13.45
C ILE A 59 3.74 0.71 12.97
N ALA A 60 5.07 0.85 13.06
CA ALA A 60 5.79 1.98 12.48
C ALA A 60 5.53 2.02 10.96
N GLY A 61 5.04 3.14 10.46
CA GLY A 61 4.64 3.32 9.08
C GLY A 61 5.81 3.66 8.15
N GLY A 62 5.48 4.09 6.93
CA GLY A 62 6.45 4.52 5.95
C GLY A 62 7.43 3.44 5.48
N GLY A 63 7.06 2.16 5.58
CA GLY A 63 7.93 1.03 5.25
C GLY A 63 8.98 0.69 6.31
N SER A 64 9.06 1.44 7.41
CA SER A 64 10.07 1.25 8.47
C SER A 64 9.96 -0.11 9.14
N ALA A 65 8.75 -0.61 9.36
CA ALA A 65 8.52 -1.92 9.96
C ALA A 65 9.14 -3.06 9.15
N TYR A 66 9.11 -3.00 7.82
CA TYR A 66 9.76 -3.98 6.97
C TYR A 66 11.29 -3.95 7.11
N ILE A 67 11.89 -2.76 7.23
CA ILE A 67 13.34 -2.62 7.41
C ILE A 67 13.79 -3.22 8.74
N HIS A 68 13.01 -3.04 9.80
CA HIS A 68 13.34 -3.64 11.09
C HIS A 68 13.12 -5.15 11.11
N ALA A 69 12.05 -5.65 10.47
CA ALA A 69 11.78 -7.09 10.32
C ALA A 69 12.82 -7.80 9.42
N ALA A 70 13.51 -7.07 8.55
CA ALA A 70 14.54 -7.63 7.67
C ALA A 70 15.66 -8.36 8.44
N LYS A 71 15.97 -7.95 9.67
CA LYS A 71 16.98 -8.63 10.53
C LYS A 71 16.59 -10.07 10.84
N ASP A 72 15.31 -10.33 11.11
CA ASP A 72 14.84 -11.69 11.42
C ASP A 72 14.83 -12.56 10.16
N VAL A 73 14.46 -11.97 9.01
CA VAL A 73 14.52 -12.65 7.70
C VAL A 73 15.97 -12.99 7.33
N GLU A 74 16.92 -12.08 7.58
CA GLU A 74 18.34 -12.33 7.35
C GLU A 74 18.87 -13.45 8.25
N ALA A 75 18.50 -13.46 9.52
CA ALA A 75 18.85 -14.55 10.44
C ALA A 75 18.34 -15.91 9.93
N LEU A 76 17.08 -15.96 9.48
CA LEU A 76 16.49 -17.14 8.86
C LEU A 76 17.24 -17.53 7.58
N ALA A 77 17.50 -16.59 6.68
CA ALA A 77 18.22 -16.86 5.43
C ALA A 77 19.61 -17.46 5.63
N ASN A 78 20.26 -17.12 6.73
CA ASN A 78 21.57 -17.69 7.11
C ASN A 78 21.50 -19.15 7.56
N THR A 79 20.35 -19.65 7.95
CA THR A 79 20.12 -21.07 8.30
C THR A 79 19.73 -21.93 7.09
N LEU A 80 19.39 -21.32 5.97
CA LEU A 80 18.94 -21.99 4.74
C LEU A 80 20.11 -22.21 3.77
N GLU A 81 19.95 -23.17 2.86
CA GLU A 81 20.91 -23.48 1.80
C GLU A 81 20.24 -23.51 0.42
N GLY A 82 21.05 -23.46 -0.65
CA GLY A 82 20.60 -23.58 -2.03
C GLY A 82 19.54 -22.56 -2.44
N ASP A 83 18.50 -23.06 -3.08
CA ASP A 83 17.42 -22.24 -3.64
C ASP A 83 16.55 -21.59 -2.58
N GLU A 84 16.35 -22.25 -1.43
CA GLU A 84 15.62 -21.68 -0.31
C GLU A 84 16.30 -20.41 0.24
N LYS A 85 17.62 -20.46 0.37
CA LYS A 85 18.43 -19.29 0.74
C LYS A 85 18.31 -18.16 -0.28
N THR A 86 18.31 -18.51 -1.55
CA THR A 86 18.14 -17.54 -2.66
C THR A 86 16.76 -16.89 -2.58
N GLY A 87 15.70 -17.67 -2.38
CA GLY A 87 14.35 -17.16 -2.19
C GLY A 87 14.23 -16.21 -0.99
N ALA A 88 14.80 -16.57 0.16
CA ALA A 88 14.82 -15.71 1.34
C ALA A 88 15.56 -14.39 1.10
N LYS A 89 16.67 -14.40 0.33
CA LYS A 89 17.40 -13.18 -0.06
C LYS A 89 16.58 -12.29 -1.00
N ILE A 90 15.77 -12.86 -1.89
CA ILE A 90 14.86 -12.10 -2.75
C ILE A 90 13.82 -11.37 -1.89
N VAL A 91 13.20 -12.07 -0.93
CA VAL A 91 12.26 -11.44 0.01
C VAL A 91 12.95 -10.33 0.80
N LEU A 92 14.14 -10.59 1.34
CA LEU A 92 14.93 -9.61 2.08
C LEU A 92 15.15 -8.32 1.28
N LYS A 93 15.48 -8.46 0.00
CA LYS A 93 15.65 -7.30 -0.87
C LYS A 93 14.33 -6.58 -1.15
N ALA A 94 13.24 -7.32 -1.30
CA ALA A 94 11.92 -6.76 -1.54
C ALA A 94 11.39 -5.94 -0.35
N LEU A 95 11.77 -6.28 0.89
CA LEU A 95 11.38 -5.53 2.10
C LEU A 95 11.90 -4.09 2.11
N GLU A 96 12.96 -3.80 1.38
CA GLU A 96 13.51 -2.44 1.28
C GLU A 96 12.70 -1.53 0.33
N ALA A 97 11.98 -2.12 -0.62
CA ALA A 97 11.34 -1.39 -1.70
C ALA A 97 10.33 -0.31 -1.23
N PRO A 98 9.44 -0.53 -0.24
CA PRO A 98 8.49 0.48 0.18
C PRO A 98 9.17 1.77 0.65
N LEU A 99 10.13 1.68 1.55
CA LEU A 99 10.87 2.86 2.04
C LEU A 99 11.72 3.49 0.95
N TYR A 100 12.34 2.66 0.09
CA TYR A 100 13.12 3.14 -1.04
C TYR A 100 12.29 4.06 -1.95
N TYR A 101 11.12 3.60 -2.37
CA TYR A 101 10.27 4.37 -3.27
C TYR A 101 9.63 5.59 -2.61
N ILE A 102 9.32 5.55 -1.32
CA ILE A 102 8.89 6.74 -0.57
C ILE A 102 9.97 7.82 -0.63
N ALA A 103 11.21 7.46 -0.36
CA ALA A 103 12.35 8.38 -0.41
C ALA A 103 12.61 8.88 -1.84
N ALA A 104 12.63 7.99 -2.84
CA ALA A 104 12.84 8.33 -4.24
C ALA A 104 11.76 9.26 -4.79
N ASN A 105 10.50 9.06 -4.42
CA ASN A 105 9.39 9.94 -4.79
C ASN A 105 9.50 11.33 -4.14
N ALA A 106 10.18 11.44 -3.01
CA ALA A 106 10.53 12.72 -2.39
C ALA A 106 11.81 13.36 -3.00
N GLY A 107 12.40 12.73 -4.02
CA GLY A 107 13.64 13.22 -4.66
C GLY A 107 14.92 12.88 -3.91
N LEU A 108 14.86 11.95 -2.96
CA LEU A 108 15.97 11.58 -2.07
C LEU A 108 16.58 10.23 -2.46
N GLU A 109 17.83 10.00 -2.03
CA GLU A 109 18.52 8.72 -2.25
C GLU A 109 18.05 7.65 -1.25
N GLY A 110 17.20 6.75 -1.73
CA GLY A 110 16.55 5.73 -0.89
C GLY A 110 17.53 4.79 -0.20
N SER A 111 18.64 4.44 -0.85
CA SER A 111 19.66 3.54 -0.29
C SER A 111 20.31 4.11 0.97
N VAL A 112 20.58 5.41 0.99
CA VAL A 112 21.17 6.10 2.14
C VAL A 112 20.19 6.10 3.31
N ILE A 113 18.93 6.39 3.02
CA ILE A 113 17.87 6.43 4.03
C ILE A 113 17.64 5.05 4.64
N ILE A 114 17.55 3.99 3.82
CA ILE A 114 17.40 2.61 4.28
C ILE A 114 18.54 2.21 5.22
N ASN A 115 19.80 2.50 4.85
CA ASN A 115 20.94 2.15 5.69
C ASN A 115 20.86 2.84 7.07
N LYS A 116 20.47 4.10 7.09
CA LYS A 116 20.32 4.85 8.34
C LYS A 116 19.17 4.33 9.20
N VAL A 117 18.06 3.91 8.60
CA VAL A 117 16.94 3.29 9.32
C VAL A 117 17.32 1.91 9.86
N LYS A 118 18.12 1.12 9.14
CA LYS A 118 18.65 -0.17 9.62
C LYS A 118 19.49 -0.05 10.91
N GLU A 119 20.21 1.06 11.04
CA GLU A 119 21.05 1.35 12.22
C GLU A 119 20.25 1.97 13.38
N SER A 120 19.05 2.45 13.11
CA SER A 120 18.20 3.11 14.10
C SER A 120 17.50 2.10 15.03
N PRO A 121 17.06 2.51 16.22
CA PRO A 121 16.24 1.68 17.10
C PRO A 121 14.93 1.25 16.44
N ILE A 122 14.38 0.12 16.90
CA ILE A 122 13.05 -0.35 16.44
C ILE A 122 12.01 0.73 16.70
N GLY A 123 11.15 0.97 15.69
CA GLY A 123 10.13 2.02 15.73
C GLY A 123 10.57 3.35 15.13
N PHE A 124 11.86 3.56 14.91
CA PHE A 124 12.36 4.72 14.16
C PHE A 124 12.25 4.49 12.66
N GLY A 125 11.99 5.56 11.94
CA GLY A 125 11.89 5.56 10.48
C GLY A 125 12.20 6.95 9.92
N PHE A 126 11.87 7.12 8.65
CA PHE A 126 12.10 8.36 7.92
C PHE A 126 10.77 9.06 7.60
N ASP A 127 10.61 10.28 8.10
CA ASP A 127 9.53 11.18 7.74
C ASP A 127 9.93 11.93 6.45
N ALA A 128 9.35 11.52 5.33
CA ALA A 128 9.66 12.09 4.02
C ALA A 128 9.12 13.53 3.82
N LEU A 129 8.14 13.96 4.61
CA LEU A 129 7.60 15.32 4.54
C LEU A 129 8.55 16.33 5.16
N ASN A 130 9.12 15.99 6.32
CA ASN A 130 10.02 16.88 7.07
C ASN A 130 11.50 16.50 6.87
N GLU A 131 11.80 15.46 6.09
CA GLU A 131 13.15 14.93 5.83
C GLU A 131 13.94 14.61 7.10
N THR A 132 13.25 14.08 8.12
CA THR A 132 13.82 13.79 9.44
C THR A 132 13.66 12.33 9.84
N TYR A 133 14.54 11.86 10.73
CA TYR A 133 14.46 10.54 11.33
C TYR A 133 13.79 10.66 12.70
N VAL A 134 12.65 9.99 12.87
CA VAL A 134 11.79 10.11 14.04
C VAL A 134 11.29 8.77 14.53
N ASN A 135 10.82 8.71 15.77
CA ASN A 135 9.97 7.62 16.20
C ASN A 135 8.63 7.73 15.47
N MET A 136 8.33 6.77 14.60
CA MET A 136 7.18 6.82 13.72
C MET A 136 5.86 6.79 14.47
N ILE A 137 5.80 6.08 15.59
CA ILE A 137 4.60 5.99 16.44
C ILE A 137 4.32 7.34 17.10
N ASP A 138 5.34 7.97 17.68
CA ASP A 138 5.21 9.26 18.35
C ASP A 138 4.90 10.40 17.34
N ALA A 139 5.42 10.28 16.12
CA ALA A 139 5.14 11.20 15.02
C ALA A 139 3.76 11.00 14.37
N GLY A 140 3.02 9.95 14.75
CA GLY A 140 1.73 9.62 14.16
C GLY A 140 1.80 9.03 12.74
N ILE A 141 2.97 8.57 12.31
CA ILE A 141 3.17 7.90 11.02
C ILE A 141 3.03 6.40 11.23
N LEU A 142 1.81 5.91 11.05
CA LEU A 142 1.39 4.57 11.43
C LEU A 142 0.84 3.81 10.24
N ASP A 143 1.12 2.50 10.20
CA ASP A 143 0.48 1.57 9.28
C ASP A 143 -0.29 0.49 10.07
N PRO A 144 -1.45 0.02 9.57
CA PRO A 144 -2.12 -1.15 10.12
C PRO A 144 -1.27 -2.41 9.88
N ALA A 145 -0.99 -3.17 10.94
CA ALA A 145 -0.20 -4.40 10.84
C ALA A 145 -0.81 -5.40 9.85
N LYS A 146 -2.14 -5.52 9.84
CA LYS A 146 -2.87 -6.38 8.90
C LYS A 146 -2.62 -6.03 7.44
N VAL A 147 -2.62 -4.73 7.10
CA VAL A 147 -2.41 -4.27 5.72
C VAL A 147 -0.99 -4.61 5.27
N THR A 148 0.01 -4.25 6.07
CA THR A 148 1.42 -4.48 5.78
C THR A 148 1.73 -5.98 5.64
N ARG A 149 1.25 -6.81 6.56
CA ARG A 149 1.40 -8.26 6.50
C ARG A 149 0.73 -8.86 5.27
N SER A 150 -0.51 -8.47 4.98
CA SER A 150 -1.27 -9.00 3.85
C SER A 150 -0.68 -8.57 2.50
N ALA A 151 -0.13 -7.36 2.41
CA ALA A 151 0.55 -6.89 1.20
C ALA A 151 1.74 -7.78 0.85
N LEU A 152 2.62 -8.07 1.82
CA LEU A 152 3.76 -8.96 1.62
C LEU A 152 3.32 -10.38 1.26
N GLN A 153 2.32 -10.91 1.96
CA GLN A 153 1.80 -12.25 1.74
C GLN A 153 1.20 -12.41 0.34
N ASN A 154 0.41 -11.44 -0.11
CA ASN A 154 -0.21 -11.45 -1.43
C ASN A 154 0.85 -11.27 -2.54
N ALA A 155 1.82 -10.36 -2.36
CA ALA A 155 2.90 -10.17 -3.30
C ALA A 155 3.74 -11.44 -3.47
N THR A 156 4.07 -12.11 -2.37
CA THR A 156 4.79 -13.40 -2.41
C THR A 156 3.99 -14.48 -3.11
N SER A 157 2.68 -14.56 -2.87
CA SER A 157 1.81 -15.54 -3.53
C SER A 157 1.79 -15.36 -5.05
N VAL A 158 1.65 -14.12 -5.53
CA VAL A 158 1.66 -13.82 -6.97
C VAL A 158 3.04 -14.10 -7.58
N ALA A 159 4.12 -13.66 -6.93
CA ALA A 159 5.47 -13.90 -7.39
C ALA A 159 5.78 -15.41 -7.49
N SER A 160 5.39 -16.19 -6.50
CA SER A 160 5.58 -17.65 -6.50
C SER A 160 4.82 -18.32 -7.64
N THR A 161 3.59 -17.87 -7.92
CA THR A 161 2.80 -18.36 -9.04
C THR A 161 3.49 -18.05 -10.37
N LEU A 162 4.01 -16.83 -10.55
CA LEU A 162 4.72 -16.44 -11.76
C LEU A 162 6.00 -17.27 -11.97
N LEU A 163 6.77 -17.53 -10.91
CA LEU A 163 8.01 -18.32 -10.97
C LEU A 163 7.77 -19.78 -11.39
N THR A 164 6.57 -20.31 -11.20
CA THR A 164 6.23 -21.68 -11.59
C THR A 164 5.63 -21.80 -13.00
N THR A 165 5.48 -20.68 -13.72
CA THR A 165 4.94 -20.67 -15.08
C THR A 165 6.05 -20.79 -16.12
N GLU A 166 5.81 -21.53 -17.20
CA GLU A 166 6.75 -21.64 -18.35
C GLU A 166 6.56 -20.49 -19.34
N SER A 167 5.36 -19.92 -19.41
CA SER A 167 5.05 -18.83 -20.34
C SER A 167 3.96 -17.90 -19.78
N VAL A 168 4.01 -16.65 -20.19
CA VAL A 168 3.02 -15.63 -19.87
C VAL A 168 2.39 -15.12 -21.16
N VAL A 169 1.06 -15.10 -21.20
CA VAL A 169 0.30 -14.50 -22.30
C VAL A 169 -0.28 -13.18 -21.81
N ALA A 170 0.11 -12.10 -22.46
CA ALA A 170 -0.37 -10.77 -22.14
C ALA A 170 -0.89 -10.04 -23.39
N SER A 171 -1.83 -9.12 -23.21
CA SER A 171 -2.30 -8.25 -24.29
C SER A 171 -1.18 -7.31 -24.72
N ILE A 172 -0.95 -7.22 -26.03
CA ILE A 172 -0.04 -6.24 -26.62
C ILE A 172 -0.70 -4.85 -26.43
N LYS A 173 0.09 -3.90 -25.95
CA LYS A 173 -0.37 -2.52 -25.82
C LYS A 173 -0.65 -1.97 -27.23
N GLU A 174 -1.90 -1.70 -27.56
CA GLU A 174 -2.27 -1.00 -28.78
C GLU A 174 -1.94 0.49 -28.62
N ASP A 175 -1.20 1.05 -29.59
CA ASP A 175 -1.04 2.49 -29.69
C ASP A 175 -2.40 3.10 -30.06
N THR A 176 -3.09 3.67 -29.09
CA THR A 176 -4.29 4.47 -29.38
C THR A 176 -3.88 5.63 -30.27
N PRO A 177 -4.38 5.69 -31.54
CA PRO A 177 -4.08 6.82 -32.39
C PRO A 177 -4.49 8.12 -31.68
N ALA A 178 -3.59 9.09 -31.65
CA ALA A 178 -3.87 10.40 -31.07
C ALA A 178 -5.16 10.94 -31.71
N MET A 179 -6.18 11.20 -30.91
CA MET A 179 -7.40 11.85 -31.41
C MET A 179 -6.97 13.15 -32.09
N PRO A 180 -7.35 13.39 -33.34
CA PRO A 180 -7.07 14.66 -34.00
C PRO A 180 -7.66 15.78 -33.14
N ALA A 181 -6.79 16.72 -32.75
CA ALA A 181 -7.26 17.93 -32.07
C ALA A 181 -8.39 18.54 -32.87
N GLY A 182 -9.60 18.56 -32.29
CA GLY A 182 -10.78 19.07 -32.94
C GLY A 182 -10.51 20.49 -33.42
N GLY A 183 -10.50 20.65 -34.73
CA GLY A 183 -10.38 21.97 -35.37
C GLY A 183 -11.48 22.89 -34.88
N ALA A 184 -11.11 23.97 -34.24
CA ALA A 184 -11.98 25.09 -33.99
C ALA A 184 -12.45 25.66 -35.34
N GLY A 185 -13.59 25.15 -35.84
CA GLY A 185 -14.28 25.68 -36.97
C GLY A 185 -14.80 27.07 -36.62
N GLY A 186 -14.12 28.11 -37.10
CA GLY A 186 -14.61 29.46 -37.05
C GLY A 186 -15.95 29.58 -37.80
N MET A 187 -16.98 29.95 -37.10
CA MET A 187 -18.18 30.47 -37.71
C MET A 187 -17.98 31.98 -37.91
N GLY A 188 -17.57 32.31 -39.14
CA GLY A 188 -17.65 33.68 -39.62
C GLY A 188 -19.11 34.11 -39.79
N MET A 189 -19.33 35.34 -39.40
CA MET A 189 -20.57 36.11 -39.56
C MET A 189 -21.04 36.21 -41.02
N MET A 190 -22.32 36.14 -41.20
CA MET A 190 -23.11 37.08 -42.00
C MET A 190 -24.47 37.25 -41.33
#